data_d015800d342a2382a78ec90de387a74a
#
_entry.id   d015800d342a2382a78ec90de387a74a
#
_cell.length_a   1.000
_cell.length_b   1.000
_cell.length_c   1.000
_cell.angle_alpha   90.00
_cell.angle_beta   90.00
_cell.angle_gamma   90.00
#
_symmetry.space_group_name_H-M   'P 1'
#
loop_
_entity.id
_entity.type
_entity.pdbx_description
1 polymer ?
#
loop_
_entity_poly.entity_id
_entity_poly.type
_entity_poly.pdbx_seq_one_letter_code
_entity_poly.pdbx_strand_id
1 'polypeptide(L)'
;HIEGDYLHHILHKITEGWRGQMDFYCTVYGGGIHLIDLMRWLMSEEIKEVTSMGTSIPVKNSNYKWMDTITSLLKWEKGATGKTTTCLAPVRNKFHSLNIYGTKKTFINDRPSGKLFNTAGDNVSHIKVKDPYPGMAKGDMLPDFINSIRKKNKPDVNEIDIFRVMTVCFGIWEATKKKK
;
A
#
# COMPACT_ATOMS: atom_id res chain seq x y z
N HIS A 1 12.79 7.69 4.32
CA HIS A 1 12.36 6.69 3.35
C HIS A 1 11.23 5.83 3.93
N ILE A 2 10.25 5.47 3.12
CA ILE A 2 9.13 4.61 3.55
C ILE A 2 8.85 3.52 2.51
N GLU A 3 8.58 2.30 2.96
CA GLU A 3 8.23 1.18 2.10
C GLU A 3 6.91 0.56 2.56
N GLY A 4 6.02 0.31 1.61
CA GLY A 4 4.73 -0.31 1.88
C GLY A 4 4.38 -1.35 0.81
N ASP A 5 4.31 -2.63 1.17
CA ASP A 5 4.07 -3.70 0.23
C ASP A 5 2.77 -4.46 0.56
N TYR A 6 1.91 -4.60 -0.42
CA TYR A 6 0.74 -5.46 -0.38
C TYR A 6 1.08 -6.84 -0.95
N LEU A 7 1.33 -7.80 -0.06
CA LEU A 7 1.73 -9.16 -0.42
C LEU A 7 0.61 -10.13 -0.03
N HIS A 8 -0.09 -10.69 -1.02
CA HIS A 8 -1.24 -11.54 -0.76
C HIS A 8 -1.40 -12.63 -1.80
N HIS A 9 -1.23 -13.88 -1.41
CA HIS A 9 -1.42 -15.03 -2.31
C HIS A 9 -2.91 -15.22 -2.63
N ILE A 10 -3.36 -14.57 -3.69
CA ILE A 10 -4.76 -14.63 -4.18
C ILE A 10 -4.82 -14.85 -5.69
N LEU A 11 -3.83 -15.52 -6.25
CA LEU A 11 -3.72 -15.73 -7.70
C LEU A 11 -5.02 -16.34 -8.29
N HIS A 12 -5.59 -17.33 -7.64
CA HIS A 12 -6.86 -17.95 -8.03
C HIS A 12 -8.01 -16.95 -8.18
N LYS A 13 -8.03 -15.87 -7.39
CA LYS A 13 -9.11 -14.86 -7.48
C LYS A 13 -9.02 -13.99 -8.72
N ILE A 14 -7.82 -13.85 -9.31
CA ILE A 14 -7.61 -13.08 -10.54
C ILE A 14 -7.56 -13.96 -11.78
N THR A 15 -7.30 -15.25 -11.65
CA THR A 15 -7.26 -16.20 -12.79
C THR A 15 -8.59 -16.93 -13.00
N GLU A 16 -9.31 -17.26 -11.91
CA GLU A 16 -10.51 -18.09 -11.92
C GLU A 16 -11.77 -17.34 -11.47
N GLY A 17 -11.59 -16.30 -10.63
CA GLY A 17 -12.68 -15.51 -10.07
C GLY A 17 -13.19 -14.42 -11.00
N TRP A 18 -14.22 -13.68 -10.55
CA TRP A 18 -14.84 -12.59 -11.30
C TRP A 18 -13.86 -11.48 -11.72
N ARG A 19 -12.77 -11.29 -10.96
CA ARG A 19 -11.73 -10.30 -11.28
C ARG A 19 -10.98 -10.65 -12.57
N GLY A 20 -10.78 -11.94 -12.84
CA GLY A 20 -10.17 -12.42 -14.08
C GLY A 20 -11.05 -12.24 -15.31
N GLN A 21 -12.36 -12.04 -15.11
CA GLN A 21 -13.36 -11.85 -16.17
C GLN A 21 -13.62 -10.36 -16.47
N MET A 22 -13.02 -9.44 -15.71
CA MET A 22 -13.15 -8.01 -15.96
C MET A 22 -12.37 -7.59 -17.20
N ASP A 23 -12.91 -6.67 -17.98
CA ASP A 23 -12.23 -6.07 -19.14
C ASP A 23 -10.94 -5.34 -18.71
N PHE A 24 -10.91 -4.85 -17.48
CA PHE A 24 -9.76 -4.22 -16.88
C PHE A 24 -9.70 -4.52 -15.37
N TYR A 25 -8.53 -4.97 -14.90
CA TYR A 25 -8.22 -5.07 -13.47
C TYR A 25 -6.76 -4.71 -13.21
N CYS A 26 -6.53 -3.74 -12.32
CA CYS A 26 -5.19 -3.36 -11.87
C CYS A 26 -4.99 -3.77 -10.42
N THR A 27 -3.93 -4.52 -10.14
CA THR A 27 -3.59 -5.01 -8.80
C THR A 27 -3.35 -3.87 -7.81
N VAL A 28 -2.85 -2.73 -8.29
CA VAL A 28 -2.65 -1.53 -7.46
C VAL A 28 -3.98 -1.00 -6.94
N TYR A 29 -5.03 -0.93 -7.80
CA TYR A 29 -6.37 -0.49 -7.37
C TYR A 29 -7.04 -1.49 -6.44
N GLY A 30 -6.80 -2.79 -6.65
CA GLY A 30 -7.42 -3.85 -5.85
C GLY A 30 -6.68 -4.20 -4.56
N GLY A 31 -5.46 -3.71 -4.37
CA GLY A 31 -4.65 -4.10 -3.20
C GLY A 31 -3.62 -3.05 -2.79
N GLY A 32 -2.78 -2.60 -3.71
CA GLY A 32 -1.73 -1.62 -3.42
C GLY A 32 -2.22 -0.30 -2.83
N ILE A 33 -3.44 0.09 -3.20
CA ILE A 33 -4.09 1.30 -2.71
C ILE A 33 -4.07 1.41 -1.17
N HIS A 34 -4.21 0.30 -0.45
CA HIS A 34 -4.21 0.29 1.02
C HIS A 34 -2.87 0.80 1.60
N LEU A 35 -1.75 0.41 0.99
CA LEU A 35 -0.42 0.82 1.45
C LEU A 35 -0.07 2.23 0.96
N ILE A 36 -0.52 2.60 -0.23
CA ILE A 36 -0.33 3.95 -0.77
C ILE A 36 -1.06 4.97 0.11
N ASP A 37 -2.30 4.68 0.48
CA ASP A 37 -3.09 5.54 1.36
C ASP A 37 -2.45 5.66 2.74
N LEU A 38 -2.08 4.53 3.35
CA LEU A 38 -1.39 4.49 4.64
C LEU A 38 -0.08 5.29 4.62
N MET A 39 0.74 5.14 3.56
CA MET A 39 1.99 5.87 3.44
C MET A 39 1.75 7.38 3.28
N ARG A 40 0.75 7.81 2.49
CA ARG A 40 0.36 9.23 2.37
C ARG A 40 -0.04 9.79 3.74
N TRP A 41 -0.90 9.07 4.46
CA TRP A 41 -1.37 9.48 5.77
C TRP A 41 -0.23 9.62 6.78
N LEU A 42 0.66 8.64 6.87
CA LEU A 42 1.82 8.66 7.77
C LEU A 42 2.81 9.77 7.45
N MET A 43 3.05 10.04 6.16
CA MET A 43 3.97 11.10 5.73
C MET A 43 3.35 12.49 5.86
N SER A 44 2.03 12.60 5.94
CA SER A 44 1.27 13.86 5.92
C SER A 44 1.68 14.77 4.75
N GLU A 45 1.98 14.15 3.61
CA GLU A 45 2.45 14.78 2.38
C GLU A 45 1.93 14.05 1.15
N GLU A 46 1.83 14.76 0.02
CA GLU A 46 1.42 14.19 -1.25
C GLU A 46 2.61 13.59 -2.03
N ILE A 47 2.31 12.50 -2.76
CA ILE A 47 3.26 11.87 -3.68
C ILE A 47 3.24 12.65 -4.99
N LYS A 48 4.41 13.16 -5.42
CA LYS A 48 4.56 14.02 -6.58
C LYS A 48 5.05 13.28 -7.82
N GLU A 49 5.92 12.29 -7.64
CA GLU A 49 6.52 11.55 -8.75
C GLU A 49 6.42 10.04 -8.49
N VAL A 50 6.16 9.29 -9.55
CA VAL A 50 6.14 7.82 -9.52
C VAL A 50 6.90 7.24 -10.71
N THR A 51 7.62 6.15 -10.45
CA THR A 51 8.26 5.31 -11.48
C THR A 51 7.91 3.86 -11.19
N SER A 52 7.46 3.10 -12.19
CA SER A 52 6.91 1.77 -11.95
C SER A 52 7.39 0.75 -12.97
N MET A 53 7.46 -0.50 -12.51
CA MET A 53 7.64 -1.69 -13.35
C MET A 53 6.67 -2.77 -12.90
N GLY A 54 6.21 -3.59 -13.82
CA GLY A 54 5.33 -4.70 -13.52
C GLY A 54 5.70 -5.97 -14.26
N THR A 55 5.18 -7.09 -13.78
CA THR A 55 5.32 -8.40 -14.41
C THR A 55 4.01 -9.17 -14.39
N SER A 56 3.86 -10.09 -15.33
CA SER A 56 2.75 -11.04 -15.44
C SER A 56 3.26 -12.49 -15.52
N ILE A 57 4.48 -12.74 -15.06
CA ILE A 57 5.10 -14.08 -15.14
C ILE A 57 4.23 -15.16 -14.47
N PRO A 58 3.72 -14.98 -13.24
CA PRO A 58 2.88 -15.98 -12.57
C PRO A 58 1.56 -16.28 -13.29
N VAL A 59 1.06 -15.34 -14.09
CA VAL A 59 -0.24 -15.44 -14.76
C VAL A 59 -0.12 -15.70 -16.26
N LYS A 60 1.09 -15.89 -16.79
CA LYS A 60 1.37 -16.04 -18.24
C LYS A 60 0.55 -17.13 -18.94
N ASN A 61 0.23 -18.21 -18.23
CA ASN A 61 -0.52 -19.35 -18.77
C ASN A 61 -1.99 -19.34 -18.33
N SER A 62 -2.52 -18.19 -17.90
CA SER A 62 -3.93 -18.01 -17.51
C SER A 62 -4.64 -17.04 -18.45
N ASN A 63 -5.96 -16.93 -18.30
CA ASN A 63 -6.78 -15.95 -19.02
C ASN A 63 -6.63 -14.52 -18.47
N TYR A 64 -5.88 -14.33 -17.39
CA TYR A 64 -5.64 -13.01 -16.81
C TYR A 64 -4.66 -12.21 -17.69
N LYS A 65 -5.10 -11.05 -18.16
CA LYS A 65 -4.40 -10.24 -19.19
C LYS A 65 -3.48 -9.17 -18.59
N TRP A 66 -3.55 -8.95 -17.27
CA TRP A 66 -2.91 -7.82 -16.60
C TRP A 66 -1.70 -8.27 -15.78
N MET A 67 -0.98 -7.31 -15.20
CA MET A 67 0.14 -7.59 -14.32
C MET A 67 -0.36 -7.99 -12.93
N ASP A 68 0.14 -9.09 -12.40
CA ASP A 68 -0.13 -9.55 -11.03
C ASP A 68 0.80 -8.93 -10.00
N THR A 69 1.95 -8.42 -10.45
CA THR A 69 2.93 -7.75 -9.62
C THR A 69 3.36 -6.42 -10.22
N ILE A 70 3.27 -5.36 -9.43
CA ILE A 70 3.73 -4.01 -9.80
C ILE A 70 4.56 -3.46 -8.63
N THR A 71 5.78 -3.01 -8.94
CA THR A 71 6.68 -2.32 -8.00
C THR A 71 6.89 -0.89 -8.46
N SER A 72 6.82 0.05 -7.53
CA SER A 72 6.93 1.47 -7.81
C SER A 72 7.86 2.19 -6.83
N LEU A 73 8.65 3.12 -7.36
CA LEU A 73 9.36 4.13 -6.59
C LEU A 73 8.50 5.39 -6.51
N LEU A 74 8.49 6.00 -5.35
CA LEU A 74 7.66 7.15 -5.00
C LEU A 74 8.54 8.28 -4.50
N LYS A 75 8.16 9.53 -4.82
CA LYS A 75 8.80 10.72 -4.27
C LYS A 75 7.76 11.70 -3.79
N TRP A 76 7.90 12.15 -2.56
CA TRP A 76 7.03 13.14 -1.92
C TRP A 76 7.47 14.56 -2.23
N GLU A 77 6.58 15.52 -2.02
CA GLU A 77 6.80 16.94 -2.34
C GLU A 77 8.03 17.53 -1.65
N LYS A 78 8.28 17.19 -0.38
CA LYS A 78 9.44 17.68 0.38
C LYS A 78 10.71 16.82 0.22
N GLY A 79 10.70 15.89 -0.75
CA GLY A 79 11.87 15.14 -1.16
C GLY A 79 12.04 13.78 -0.49
N ALA A 80 11.15 13.37 0.41
CA ALA A 80 11.15 11.99 0.91
C ALA A 80 10.93 10.99 -0.24
N THR A 81 11.49 9.79 -0.10
CA THR A 81 11.39 8.73 -1.10
C THR A 81 10.67 7.50 -0.51
N GLY A 82 10.14 6.67 -1.37
CA GLY A 82 9.53 5.41 -0.95
C GLY A 82 9.44 4.37 -2.04
N LYS A 83 8.99 3.20 -1.63
CA LYS A 83 8.74 2.06 -2.51
C LYS A 83 7.41 1.42 -2.14
N THR A 84 6.66 0.97 -3.14
CA THR A 84 5.52 0.09 -2.92
C THR A 84 5.54 -1.08 -3.90
N THR A 85 5.19 -2.27 -3.43
CA THR A 85 4.99 -3.44 -4.27
C THR A 85 3.60 -4.01 -4.00
N THR A 86 2.84 -4.22 -5.07
CA THR A 86 1.63 -5.03 -5.02
C THR A 86 1.92 -6.35 -5.70
N CYS A 87 1.87 -7.47 -4.96
CA CYS A 87 2.11 -8.81 -5.50
C CYS A 87 0.99 -9.76 -5.06
N LEU A 88 0.31 -10.38 -6.03
CA LEU A 88 -0.82 -11.28 -5.80
C LEU A 88 -0.46 -12.76 -5.89
N ALA A 89 0.80 -13.08 -6.16
CA ALA A 89 1.29 -14.45 -6.32
C ALA A 89 2.43 -14.86 -5.34
N PRO A 90 2.73 -14.13 -4.25
CA PRO A 90 3.84 -14.53 -3.40
C PRO A 90 3.51 -15.78 -2.59
N VAL A 91 4.46 -16.70 -2.48
CA VAL A 91 4.31 -17.90 -1.62
C VAL A 91 4.59 -17.52 -0.17
N ARG A 92 3.61 -16.86 0.46
CA ARG A 92 3.66 -16.48 1.88
C ARG A 92 2.27 -16.17 2.40
N ASN A 93 2.12 -16.13 3.72
CA ASN A 93 0.90 -15.61 4.35
C ASN A 93 0.65 -14.16 3.95
N LYS A 94 -0.63 -13.76 3.85
CA LYS A 94 -1.02 -12.36 3.63
C LYS A 94 -0.27 -11.46 4.62
N PHE A 95 0.38 -10.43 4.08
CA PHE A 95 1.12 -9.46 4.87
C PHE A 95 1.13 -8.10 4.19
N HIS A 96 0.81 -7.07 4.97
CA HIS A 96 1.01 -5.69 4.60
C HIS A 96 2.32 -5.23 5.24
N SER A 97 3.41 -5.27 4.48
CA SER A 97 4.71 -4.82 4.95
C SER A 97 4.72 -3.29 5.04
N LEU A 98 5.30 -2.76 6.09
CA LEU A 98 5.52 -1.33 6.26
C LEU A 98 6.83 -1.08 6.99
N ASN A 99 7.77 -0.41 6.34
CA ASN A 99 9.04 -0.02 6.94
C ASN A 99 9.22 1.49 6.81
N ILE A 100 9.61 2.15 7.87
CA ILE A 100 9.83 3.60 7.90
C ILE A 100 11.25 3.86 8.42
N TYR A 101 12.09 4.43 7.57
CA TYR A 101 13.49 4.76 7.86
C TYR A 101 13.61 6.27 8.06
N GLY A 102 13.46 6.71 9.29
CA GLY A 102 13.59 8.11 9.66
C GLY A 102 14.97 8.46 10.21
N THR A 103 15.26 9.74 10.31
CA THR A 103 16.55 10.25 10.85
C THR A 103 16.66 10.12 12.36
N LYS A 104 15.54 9.94 13.06
CA LYS A 104 15.50 9.79 14.52
C LYS A 104 15.11 8.41 14.98
N LYS A 105 14.27 7.72 14.20
CA LYS A 105 13.74 6.38 14.52
C LYS A 105 13.48 5.60 13.24
N THR A 106 13.59 4.28 13.33
CA THR A 106 13.19 3.35 12.27
C THR A 106 12.12 2.41 12.81
N PHE A 107 11.05 2.23 12.04
CA PHE A 107 10.01 1.25 12.33
C PHE A 107 10.00 0.18 11.26
N ILE A 108 10.02 -1.07 11.67
CA ILE A 108 9.90 -2.25 10.82
C ILE A 108 8.66 -3.02 11.25
N ASN A 109 7.67 -3.11 10.36
CA ASN A 109 6.50 -3.96 10.60
C ASN A 109 6.89 -5.44 10.37
N ASP A 110 6.93 -6.21 11.45
CA ASP A 110 7.33 -7.61 11.43
C ASP A 110 6.37 -8.46 12.27
N ARG A 111 6.49 -9.77 12.19
CA ARG A 111 5.74 -10.73 13.00
C ARG A 111 6.67 -11.44 13.97
N PRO A 112 6.25 -11.69 15.19
CA PRO A 112 4.90 -11.46 15.80
C PRO A 112 4.67 -10.02 16.28
N SER A 113 5.62 -9.12 16.14
CA SER A 113 5.52 -7.72 16.58
C SER A 113 6.35 -6.80 15.70
N GLY A 114 5.92 -5.54 15.56
CA GLY A 114 6.74 -4.50 14.97
C GLY A 114 7.99 -4.21 15.82
N LYS A 115 9.03 -3.68 15.16
CA LYS A 115 10.31 -3.31 15.79
C LYS A 115 10.53 -1.81 15.63
N LEU A 116 10.70 -1.09 16.75
CA LEU A 116 11.03 0.32 16.75
C LEU A 116 12.47 0.51 17.24
N PHE A 117 13.31 1.01 16.36
CA PHE A 117 14.71 1.36 16.63
C PHE A 117 14.81 2.86 16.89
N ASN A 118 15.52 3.26 17.94
CA ASN A 118 15.71 4.66 18.32
C ASN A 118 17.20 5.07 18.45
N THR A 119 18.11 4.14 18.14
CA THR A 119 19.56 4.36 18.06
C THR A 119 20.11 3.69 16.81
N ALA A 120 21.27 4.14 16.34
CA ALA A 120 21.99 3.54 15.23
C ALA A 120 23.26 2.82 15.73
N GLY A 121 23.79 1.84 14.99
CA GLY A 121 25.02 1.10 15.30
C GLY A 121 24.86 -0.42 15.16
N ASP A 122 25.92 -1.16 15.44
CA ASP A 122 25.98 -2.61 15.17
C ASP A 122 25.24 -3.46 16.23
N ASN A 123 25.06 -2.96 17.45
CA ASN A 123 24.42 -3.67 18.58
C ASN A 123 23.15 -2.95 19.03
N VAL A 124 22.23 -2.71 18.11
CA VAL A 124 21.02 -1.91 18.38
C VAL A 124 19.91 -2.75 18.98
N SER A 125 19.45 -2.39 20.17
CA SER A 125 18.20 -2.91 20.73
C SER A 125 17.00 -2.24 20.07
N HIS A 126 15.86 -2.94 20.07
CA HIS A 126 14.59 -2.42 19.57
C HIS A 126 13.48 -2.59 20.59
N ILE A 127 12.52 -1.68 20.54
CA ILE A 127 11.26 -1.77 21.29
C ILE A 127 10.29 -2.62 20.45
N LYS A 128 9.68 -3.62 21.07
CA LYS A 128 8.63 -4.42 20.41
C LYS A 128 7.31 -3.64 20.45
N VAL A 129 6.72 -3.44 19.27
CA VAL A 129 5.41 -2.81 19.11
C VAL A 129 4.39 -3.91 18.84
N LYS A 130 3.47 -4.13 19.79
CA LYS A 130 2.46 -5.20 19.75
C LYS A 130 1.05 -4.68 19.54
N ASP A 131 0.89 -3.37 19.48
CA ASP A 131 -0.43 -2.77 19.32
C ASP A 131 -1.09 -3.24 18.02
N PRO A 132 -2.39 -3.55 18.06
CA PRO A 132 -3.13 -3.91 16.86
C PRO A 132 -3.20 -2.71 15.92
N TYR A 133 -3.35 -2.99 14.63
CA TYR A 133 -3.62 -1.96 13.64
C TYR A 133 -4.92 -1.22 13.96
N PRO A 134 -4.93 0.11 13.99
CA PRO A 134 -6.17 0.87 13.99
C PRO A 134 -7.03 0.50 12.76
N GLY A 135 -8.33 0.38 12.93
CA GLY A 135 -9.23 0.07 11.82
C GLY A 135 -9.13 -1.37 11.27
N MET A 136 -8.63 -2.31 12.04
CA MET A 136 -8.61 -3.74 11.68
C MET A 136 -10.00 -4.33 11.52
N ALA A 137 -10.98 -3.86 12.29
CA ALA A 137 -12.36 -4.28 12.16
C ALA A 137 -13.04 -3.54 11.01
N LYS A 138 -13.77 -4.29 10.18
CA LYS A 138 -14.59 -3.70 9.12
C LYS A 138 -15.68 -2.84 9.76
N GLY A 139 -15.75 -1.59 9.32
CA GLY A 139 -16.75 -0.65 9.81
C GLY A 139 -16.29 0.29 10.91
N ASP A 140 -15.04 0.22 11.38
CA ASP A 140 -14.50 1.13 12.40
C ASP A 140 -14.59 2.62 12.00
N MET A 141 -14.61 2.92 10.70
CA MET A 141 -14.79 4.27 10.18
C MET A 141 -16.25 4.75 10.17
N LEU A 142 -17.25 3.86 10.31
CA LEU A 142 -18.64 4.23 10.24
C LEU A 142 -19.08 5.20 11.36
N PRO A 143 -18.66 5.03 12.63
CA PRO A 143 -19.00 5.99 13.69
C PRO A 143 -18.52 7.40 13.39
N ASP A 144 -17.30 7.57 12.87
CA ASP A 144 -16.78 8.89 12.49
C ASP A 144 -17.59 9.49 11.34
N PHE A 145 -17.86 8.72 10.29
CA PHE A 145 -18.65 9.14 9.16
C PHE A 145 -20.09 9.57 9.58
N ILE A 146 -20.78 8.79 10.41
CA ILE A 146 -22.09 9.12 10.92
C ILE A 146 -22.06 10.40 11.78
N ASN A 147 -21.06 10.52 12.65
CA ASN A 147 -20.88 11.68 13.50
C ASN A 147 -20.57 12.94 12.70
N SER A 148 -19.80 12.82 11.62
CA SER A 148 -19.50 13.95 10.74
C SER A 148 -20.76 14.51 10.07
N ILE A 149 -21.66 13.63 9.62
CA ILE A 149 -22.98 14.03 9.08
C ILE A 149 -23.80 14.76 10.15
N ARG A 150 -23.90 14.20 11.36
CA ARG A 150 -24.69 14.79 12.46
C ARG A 150 -24.14 16.14 12.89
N LYS A 151 -22.84 16.29 12.95
CA LYS A 151 -22.16 17.52 13.38
C LYS A 151 -21.88 18.51 12.24
N LYS A 152 -22.23 18.14 11.00
CA LYS A 152 -21.94 18.93 9.79
C LYS A 152 -20.48 19.32 9.64
N ASN A 153 -19.56 18.42 10.01
CA ASN A 153 -18.12 18.57 9.81
C ASN A 153 -17.59 17.51 8.83
N LYS A 154 -16.31 17.62 8.45
CA LYS A 154 -15.68 16.64 7.59
C LYS A 154 -15.33 15.37 8.37
N PRO A 155 -15.53 14.16 7.80
CA PRO A 155 -15.00 12.93 8.35
C PRO A 155 -13.47 12.87 8.23
N ASP A 156 -12.83 11.98 8.99
CA ASP A 156 -11.38 11.76 8.95
C ASP A 156 -10.90 11.34 7.56
N VAL A 157 -11.72 10.57 6.84
CA VAL A 157 -11.48 10.23 5.42
C VAL A 157 -12.60 10.82 4.58
N ASN A 158 -12.24 11.63 3.62
CA ASN A 158 -13.18 12.37 2.76
C ASN A 158 -12.88 12.14 1.27
N GLU A 159 -13.70 12.71 0.40
CA GLU A 159 -13.58 12.58 -1.05
C GLU A 159 -12.24 13.05 -1.61
N ILE A 160 -11.62 14.06 -1.00
CA ILE A 160 -10.31 14.57 -1.44
C ILE A 160 -9.23 13.52 -1.21
N ASP A 161 -9.26 12.80 -0.07
CA ASP A 161 -8.33 11.73 0.22
C ASP A 161 -8.46 10.59 -0.79
N ILE A 162 -9.70 10.24 -1.14
CA ILE A 162 -10.00 9.22 -2.15
C ILE A 162 -9.42 9.64 -3.51
N PHE A 163 -9.67 10.87 -3.96
CA PHE A 163 -9.15 11.35 -5.23
C PHE A 163 -7.62 11.40 -5.26
N ARG A 164 -6.99 11.83 -4.19
CA ARG A 164 -5.53 11.90 -4.09
C ARG A 164 -4.88 10.53 -4.15
N VAL A 165 -5.38 9.56 -3.38
CA VAL A 165 -4.81 8.19 -3.42
C VAL A 165 -5.06 7.54 -4.78
N MET A 166 -6.23 7.72 -5.38
CA MET A 166 -6.53 7.18 -6.71
C MET A 166 -5.65 7.82 -7.78
N THR A 167 -5.36 9.12 -7.69
CA THR A 167 -4.43 9.80 -8.62
C THR A 167 -3.06 9.14 -8.61
N VAL A 168 -2.53 8.79 -7.43
CA VAL A 168 -1.26 8.06 -7.34
C VAL A 168 -1.38 6.67 -7.96
N CYS A 169 -2.46 5.94 -7.70
CA CYS A 169 -2.70 4.61 -8.28
C CYS A 169 -2.76 4.68 -9.82
N PHE A 170 -3.43 5.68 -10.38
CA PHE A 170 -3.45 5.92 -11.84
C PHE A 170 -2.06 6.26 -12.38
N GLY A 171 -1.32 7.13 -11.69
CA GLY A 171 0.05 7.47 -12.05
C GLY A 171 0.97 6.25 -12.09
N ILE A 172 0.87 5.36 -11.11
CA ILE A 172 1.60 4.09 -11.06
C ILE A 172 1.25 3.21 -12.27
N TRP A 173 -0.03 3.05 -12.57
CA TRP A 173 -0.48 2.26 -13.70
C TRP A 173 0.03 2.82 -15.03
N GLU A 174 -0.09 4.13 -15.25
CA GLU A 174 0.40 4.79 -16.46
C GLU A 174 1.92 4.69 -16.61
N ALA A 175 2.67 4.87 -15.50
CA ALA A 175 4.13 4.70 -15.51
C ALA A 175 4.56 3.27 -15.85
N THR A 176 3.77 2.26 -15.45
CA THR A 176 4.03 0.85 -15.76
C THR A 176 3.86 0.56 -17.25
N LYS A 177 2.90 1.21 -17.93
CA LYS A 177 2.67 1.03 -19.37
C LYS A 177 3.76 1.67 -20.25
N LYS A 178 4.35 2.77 -19.82
CA LYS A 178 5.35 3.52 -20.60
C LYS A 178 6.69 2.82 -20.75
N LYS A 179 6.94 1.75 -20.01
CA LYS A 179 8.21 0.98 -20.02
C LYS A 179 8.10 -0.36 -20.76
N LYS A 180 7.14 -0.49 -21.66
CA LYS A 180 7.04 -1.62 -22.60
C LYS A 180 7.90 -1.42 -23.83
#